data_2dbba4cdaec0b4d758449eae77336af4
#
_entry.id   2dbba4cdaec0b4d758449eae77336af4
#
_cell.length_a   1.000
_cell.length_b   1.000
_cell.length_c   1.000
_cell.angle_alpha   90.00
_cell.angle_beta   90.00
_cell.angle_gamma   90.00
#
_symmetry.space_group_name_H-M   'P 1'
#
loop_
_entity.id
_entity.type
_entity.pdbx_description
1 polymer ?
#
loop_
_entity_poly.entity_id
_entity_poly.type
_entity_poly.pdbx_seq_one_letter_code
_entity_poly.pdbx_strand_id
1 'polypeptide(L)'
;DFDAYLQTVELSVYVAPESRGRGIASALMEAVLRLAREDADTHTVVSVIAGGNAASVRLHEKFGFTYSGTLHEVGLKFGRYLDIVNYELRVG
;
A
#
# COMPACT_ATOMS: atom_id res chain seq x y z
N ASP A 1 21.35 -9.27 -5.62
CA ASP A 1 20.91 -10.27 -6.57
C ASP A 1 19.49 -9.98 -7.03
N PHE A 2 19.26 -10.10 -8.32
CA PHE A 2 17.95 -9.84 -8.92
C PHE A 2 16.87 -10.73 -8.31
N ASP A 3 17.16 -11.98 -8.03
CA ASP A 3 16.18 -12.93 -7.48
C ASP A 3 15.68 -12.53 -6.10
N ALA A 4 16.47 -11.77 -5.35
CA ALA A 4 16.07 -11.32 -4.00
C ALA A 4 14.85 -10.41 -4.04
N TYR A 5 14.58 -9.75 -5.15
CA TYR A 5 13.45 -8.82 -5.26
C TYR A 5 12.16 -9.48 -5.74
N LEU A 6 12.22 -10.70 -6.26
CA LEU A 6 11.05 -11.38 -6.79
C LEU A 6 10.05 -11.80 -5.71
N GLN A 7 10.47 -11.80 -4.44
CA GLN A 7 9.60 -12.14 -3.31
C GLN A 7 8.85 -10.93 -2.74
N THR A 8 9.05 -9.76 -3.33
CA THR A 8 8.38 -8.54 -2.90
C THR A 8 7.39 -8.09 -3.97
N VAL A 9 6.17 -7.83 -3.55
CA VAL A 9 5.10 -7.34 -4.43
C VAL A 9 4.75 -5.92 -4.03
N GLU A 10 4.65 -5.04 -5.02
CA GLU A 10 4.23 -3.66 -4.80
C GLU A 10 2.72 -3.54 -5.01
N LEU A 11 2.08 -2.85 -4.09
CA LEU A 11 0.65 -2.58 -4.11
C LEU A 11 0.42 -1.08 -4.06
N SER A 12 -0.51 -0.60 -4.88
CA SER A 12 -0.95 0.79 -4.83
C SER A 12 -2.47 0.83 -4.74
N VAL A 13 -2.98 1.41 -3.67
CA VAL A 13 -4.42 1.51 -3.44
C VAL A 13 -4.80 2.97 -3.20
N TYR A 14 -5.72 3.45 -4.02
CA TYR A 14 -6.31 4.77 -3.84
C TYR A 14 -7.70 4.64 -3.23
N VAL A 15 -7.92 5.36 -2.14
CA VAL A 15 -9.23 5.41 -1.49
C VAL A 15 -9.86 6.75 -1.82
N ALA A 16 -10.85 6.72 -2.71
CA ALA A 16 -11.58 7.93 -3.07
C ALA A 16 -12.44 8.39 -1.90
N PRO A 17 -12.54 9.72 -1.66
CA PRO A 17 -13.35 10.22 -0.54
C PRO A 17 -14.79 9.75 -0.57
N GLU A 18 -15.39 9.66 -1.74
CA GLU A 18 -16.79 9.23 -1.91
C GLU A 18 -17.00 7.74 -1.61
N SER A 19 -15.93 6.96 -1.52
CA SER A 19 -16.02 5.52 -1.22
C SER A 19 -15.85 5.22 0.26
N ARG A 20 -15.62 6.23 1.09
CA ARG A 20 -15.41 6.04 2.52
C ARG A 20 -16.65 5.43 3.17
N GLY A 21 -16.40 4.47 4.06
CA GLY A 21 -17.47 3.83 4.83
C GLY A 21 -18.25 2.78 4.08
N ARG A 22 -17.94 2.52 2.81
CA ARG A 22 -18.64 1.49 2.02
C ARG A 22 -17.96 0.13 2.08
N GLY A 23 -16.79 0.04 2.68
CA GLY A 23 -16.07 -1.22 2.82
C GLY A 23 -15.45 -1.75 1.53
N ILE A 24 -15.55 -1.03 0.43
CA ILE A 24 -15.04 -1.49 -0.87
C ILE A 24 -13.52 -1.64 -0.83
N ALA A 25 -12.81 -0.64 -0.31
CA ALA A 25 -11.36 -0.68 -0.24
C ALA A 25 -10.88 -1.79 0.68
N SER A 26 -11.57 -2.02 1.80
CA SER A 26 -11.26 -3.12 2.71
C SER A 26 -11.44 -4.47 2.03
N ALA A 27 -12.51 -4.64 1.27
CA ALA A 27 -12.77 -5.90 0.57
C ALA A 27 -11.70 -6.17 -0.49
N LEU A 28 -11.28 -5.14 -1.23
CA LEU A 28 -10.20 -5.26 -2.20
C LEU A 28 -8.88 -5.61 -1.53
N MET A 29 -8.56 -4.95 -0.42
CA MET A 29 -7.34 -5.24 0.33
C MET A 29 -7.34 -6.68 0.84
N GLU A 30 -8.46 -7.14 1.38
CA GLU A 30 -8.60 -8.53 1.82
C GLU A 30 -8.33 -9.52 0.69
N ALA A 31 -8.91 -9.28 -0.49
CA ALA A 31 -8.75 -10.15 -1.64
C ALA A 31 -7.28 -10.18 -2.11
N VAL A 32 -6.65 -9.02 -2.21
CA VAL A 32 -5.26 -8.91 -2.64
C VAL A 32 -4.33 -9.62 -1.65
N LEU A 33 -4.52 -9.42 -0.35
CA LEU A 33 -3.68 -10.05 0.66
C LEU A 33 -3.89 -11.56 0.72
N ARG A 34 -5.11 -12.02 0.46
CA ARG A 34 -5.36 -13.46 0.37
C ARG A 34 -4.54 -14.07 -0.77
N LEU A 35 -4.56 -13.45 -1.94
CA LEU A 35 -3.78 -13.92 -3.07
C LEU A 35 -2.28 -13.89 -2.76
N ALA A 36 -1.81 -12.83 -2.12
CA ALA A 36 -0.40 -12.72 -1.74
C ALA A 36 0.01 -13.83 -0.76
N ARG A 37 -0.86 -14.17 0.20
CA ARG A 37 -0.58 -15.22 1.19
C ARG A 37 -0.62 -16.61 0.59
N GLU A 38 -1.42 -16.82 -0.45
CA GLU A 38 -1.51 -18.09 -1.14
C GLU A 38 -0.34 -18.32 -2.09
N ASP A 39 0.34 -17.26 -2.50
CA ASP A 39 1.50 -17.37 -3.36
C ASP A 39 2.73 -17.70 -2.51
N ALA A 40 3.27 -18.91 -2.69
CA ALA A 40 4.41 -19.38 -1.93
C ALA A 40 5.67 -18.52 -2.15
N ASP A 41 5.75 -17.83 -3.27
CA ASP A 41 6.91 -17.01 -3.60
C ASP A 41 6.83 -15.58 -3.05
N THR A 42 5.65 -15.15 -2.59
CA THR A 42 5.50 -13.81 -2.06
C THR A 42 5.81 -13.79 -0.57
N HIS A 43 6.79 -13.01 -0.17
CA HIS A 43 7.19 -12.84 1.22
C HIS A 43 6.74 -11.51 1.80
N THR A 44 6.83 -10.44 1.02
CA THR A 44 6.56 -9.08 1.48
C THR A 44 5.66 -8.34 0.49
N VAL A 45 4.73 -7.57 1.02
CA VAL A 45 3.93 -6.63 0.23
C VAL A 45 4.33 -5.23 0.64
N VAL A 46 4.70 -4.41 -0.33
CA VAL A 46 5.05 -3.00 -0.14
C VAL A 46 3.96 -2.15 -0.77
N SER A 47 3.45 -1.19 -0.02
CA SER A 47 2.43 -0.28 -0.53
C SER A 47 2.97 1.14 -0.59
N VAL A 48 2.68 1.81 -1.70
CA VAL A 48 3.09 3.18 -1.95
C VAL A 48 1.85 4.06 -1.88
N ILE A 49 1.84 5.04 -0.98
CA ILE A 49 0.67 5.86 -0.71
C ILE A 49 1.03 7.32 -0.93
N ALA A 50 0.23 8.03 -1.73
CA ALA A 50 0.42 9.46 -1.92
C ALA A 50 0.17 10.20 -0.61
N GLY A 51 1.03 11.18 -0.31
CA GLY A 51 0.91 11.98 0.91
C GLY A 51 -0.44 12.66 1.00
N GLY A 52 -0.94 12.80 2.21
CA GLY A 52 -2.24 13.42 2.47
C GLY A 52 -3.42 12.48 2.37
N ASN A 53 -3.22 11.21 1.97
CA ASN A 53 -4.31 10.25 1.91
C ASN A 53 -4.42 9.47 3.23
N ALA A 54 -4.96 10.15 4.25
CA ALA A 54 -5.10 9.57 5.58
C ALA A 54 -6.00 8.33 5.59
N ALA A 55 -7.00 8.29 4.72
CA ALA A 55 -7.90 7.14 4.64
C ALA A 55 -7.15 5.89 4.17
N SER A 56 -6.24 6.05 3.21
CA SER A 56 -5.42 4.94 2.73
C SER A 56 -4.44 4.46 3.80
N VAL A 57 -3.84 5.39 4.55
CA VAL A 57 -2.96 5.04 5.66
C VAL A 57 -3.71 4.21 6.70
N ARG A 58 -4.90 4.67 7.10
CA ARG A 58 -5.71 3.92 8.07
C ARG A 58 -6.09 2.54 7.57
N LEU A 59 -6.41 2.43 6.28
CA LEU A 59 -6.71 1.14 5.67
C LEU A 59 -5.54 0.17 5.81
N HIS A 60 -4.35 0.63 5.47
CA HIS A 60 -3.15 -0.22 5.54
C HIS A 60 -2.84 -0.62 6.98
N GLU A 61 -2.96 0.31 7.92
CA GLU A 61 -2.73 0.01 9.34
C GLU A 61 -3.73 -1.02 9.87
N LYS A 62 -4.98 -0.92 9.43
CA LYS A 62 -6.02 -1.89 9.80
C LYS A 62 -5.63 -3.32 9.40
N PHE A 63 -4.94 -3.48 8.29
CA PHE A 63 -4.54 -4.80 7.80
C PHE A 63 -3.14 -5.20 8.26
N GLY A 64 -2.55 -4.45 9.17
CA GLY A 64 -1.29 -4.83 9.81
C GLY A 64 -0.03 -4.30 9.12
N PHE A 65 -0.17 -3.46 8.11
CA PHE A 65 0.98 -2.82 7.49
C PHE A 65 1.65 -1.86 8.48
N THR A 66 2.97 -1.76 8.38
CA THR A 66 3.75 -0.83 9.19
C THR A 66 4.45 0.18 8.30
N TYR A 67 4.63 1.38 8.84
CA TYR A 67 5.31 2.47 8.13
C TYR A 67 6.77 2.12 7.89
N SER A 68 7.26 2.32 6.66
CA SER A 68 8.64 2.01 6.32
C SER A 68 9.43 3.17 5.74
N GLY A 69 8.82 4.31 5.53
CA GLY A 69 9.59 5.50 5.11
C GLY A 69 8.78 6.47 4.27
N THR A 70 9.35 7.66 4.08
CA THR A 70 8.76 8.73 3.29
C THR A 70 9.77 9.25 2.29
N LEU A 71 9.32 9.45 1.06
CA LEU A 71 10.05 10.20 0.04
C LEU A 71 9.39 11.57 -0.09
N HIS A 72 10.18 12.62 0.10
CA HIS A 72 9.63 13.98 0.11
C HIS A 72 9.65 14.60 -1.28
N GLU A 73 8.56 15.25 -1.64
CA GLU A 73 8.41 16.06 -2.85
C GLU A 73 8.78 15.31 -4.14
N VAL A 74 8.41 14.03 -4.21
CA VAL A 74 8.73 13.19 -5.36
C VAL A 74 7.63 13.15 -6.41
N GLY A 75 6.44 13.65 -6.08
CA GLY A 75 5.32 13.75 -7.02
C GLY A 75 4.89 15.18 -7.21
N LEU A 76 4.33 15.49 -8.40
CA LEU A 76 3.75 16.79 -8.68
C LEU A 76 2.34 16.58 -9.20
N LYS A 77 1.36 17.19 -8.53
CA LYS A 77 -0.04 17.08 -8.92
C LYS A 77 -0.75 18.40 -8.63
N PHE A 78 -1.44 18.94 -9.66
CA PHE A 78 -2.17 20.20 -9.56
C PHE A 78 -1.29 21.34 -9.04
N GLY A 79 -0.03 21.41 -9.48
CA GLY A 79 0.90 22.46 -9.09
C GLY A 79 1.46 22.32 -7.67
N ARG A 80 1.23 21.21 -7.01
CA ARG A 80 1.70 20.96 -5.65
C ARG A 80 2.59 19.75 -5.60
N TYR A 81 3.68 19.86 -4.85
CA TYR A 81 4.55 18.73 -4.61
C TYR A 81 3.94 17.81 -3.56
N LEU A 82 4.06 16.52 -3.80
CA LEU A 82 3.53 15.48 -2.91
C LEU A 82 4.63 14.58 -2.41
N ASP A 83 4.49 14.19 -1.15
CA ASP A 83 5.32 13.14 -0.57
C ASP A 83 4.72 11.78 -0.90
N ILE A 84 5.55 10.74 -0.83
CA ILE A 84 5.10 9.36 -0.91
C ILE A 84 5.51 8.67 0.38
N VAL A 85 4.55 7.99 1.02
CA VAL A 85 4.81 7.18 2.20
C VAL A 85 4.74 5.71 1.83
N ASN A 86 5.63 4.92 2.40
CA ASN A 86 5.70 3.49 2.13
C ASN A 86 5.30 2.71 3.36
N TYR A 87 4.51 1.67 3.16
CA TYR A 87 4.07 0.73 4.19
C TYR A 87 4.41 -0.69 3.75
N GLU A 88 4.66 -1.55 4.69
CA GLU A 88 5.06 -2.91 4.39
C GLU A 88 4.35 -3.94 5.26
N LEU A 89 4.16 -5.13 4.71
CA LEU A 89 3.54 -6.25 5.43
C LEU A 89 4.22 -7.55 4.99
N ARG A 90 4.63 -8.37 5.97
CA ARG A 90 5.12 -9.72 5.68
C ARG A 90 3.91 -10.65 5.61
N VAL A 91 3.86 -11.43 4.54
CA VAL A 91 2.77 -12.37 4.31
C VAL A 91 3.24 -13.82 4.26
N GLY A 92 4.53 -14.02 4.12
CA GLY A 92 5.13 -15.35 4.06
C GLY A 92 5.95 -15.73 5.25
#